data_e344ce34cfefd8ceb415c0241a59c967
#
_entry.id   e344ce34cfefd8ceb415c0241a59c967
#
_cell.length_a   1.000
_cell.length_b   1.000
_cell.length_c   1.000
_cell.angle_alpha   90.00
_cell.angle_beta   90.00
_cell.angle_gamma   90.00
#
_symmetry.space_group_name_H-M   'P 1'
#
loop_
_entity.id
_entity.type
_entity.pdbx_description
1 polymer ?
#
loop_
_entity_poly.entity_id
_entity_poly.type
_entity_poly.pdbx_seq_one_letter_code
_entity_poly.pdbx_strand_id
1 'polypeptide(L)'
;MKIAICEDDAVIAESLKIYIKDFLESREIAHTIKTFDTALKFYSSTDVFDLVFLDCKLPDSNGMEIAKHLRKTNKKTTIIFTTSYSEYVFESFEVNTFRYLLKPITKEVVNKTMTAFIDNFDQYSKIDIPTAGGETVFVNLPEIMYIESSGRYTTVRLNSTSYISTKTLATFQSEINSFKFYRTHRTFLVNMKYISDIQGNIITLTNGEKVSISRRNLNTFNQTYFNYLKFSDL
;
A
#
# COMPACT_ATOMS: atom_id res chain seq x y z
N MET A 1 3.93 6.13 0.32
CA MET A 1 2.82 6.06 1.30
C MET A 1 3.05 7.07 2.40
N LYS A 2 2.06 7.90 2.73
CA LYS A 2 2.13 8.87 3.83
C LYS A 2 1.21 8.45 4.97
N ILE A 3 1.74 8.32 6.17
CA ILE A 3 1.02 7.83 7.35
C ILE A 3 1.08 8.88 8.45
N ALA A 4 -0.05 9.15 9.10
CA ALA A 4 -0.13 9.94 10.31
C ALA A 4 -0.43 9.05 11.51
N ILE A 5 0.12 9.42 12.68
CA ILE A 5 -0.19 8.86 13.99
C ILE A 5 -0.59 10.03 14.87
N CYS A 6 -1.85 10.07 15.31
CA CYS A 6 -2.37 11.06 16.24
C CYS A 6 -2.52 10.39 17.61
N GLU A 7 -1.59 10.62 18.50
CA GLU A 7 -1.45 9.98 19.81
C GLU A 7 -0.69 10.91 20.76
N ASP A 8 -1.23 11.20 21.93
CA ASP A 8 -0.62 12.09 22.91
C ASP A 8 0.37 11.37 23.84
N ASP A 9 0.24 10.06 24.02
CA ASP A 9 1.23 9.25 24.74
C ASP A 9 2.44 8.98 23.82
N ALA A 10 3.56 9.63 24.13
CA ALA A 10 4.79 9.52 23.36
C ALA A 10 5.36 8.09 23.27
N VAL A 11 5.13 7.26 24.30
CA VAL A 11 5.61 5.85 24.33
C VAL A 11 4.78 5.01 23.37
N ILE A 12 3.47 5.20 23.36
CA ILE A 12 2.55 4.50 22.45
C ILE A 12 2.79 4.97 21.01
N ALA A 13 2.91 6.27 20.79
CA ALA A 13 3.18 6.85 19.48
C ALA A 13 4.48 6.31 18.86
N GLU A 14 5.57 6.26 19.63
CA GLU A 14 6.86 5.76 19.17
C GLU A 14 6.84 4.24 18.92
N SER A 15 6.19 3.47 19.81
CA SER A 15 6.03 2.02 19.63
C SER A 15 5.26 1.71 18.33
N LEU A 16 4.15 2.40 18.10
CA LEU A 16 3.33 2.26 16.91
C LEU A 16 4.12 2.64 15.64
N LYS A 17 4.86 3.74 15.69
CA LYS A 17 5.73 4.18 14.61
C LYS A 17 6.81 3.16 14.27
N ILE A 18 7.47 2.55 15.27
CA ILE A 18 8.47 1.49 15.08
C ILE A 18 7.82 0.28 14.40
N TYR A 19 6.67 -0.20 14.89
CA TYR A 19 5.99 -1.37 14.31
C TYR A 19 5.58 -1.14 12.86
N ILE A 20 5.02 0.03 12.55
CA ILE A 20 4.61 0.41 11.18
C ILE A 20 5.85 0.52 10.28
N LYS A 21 6.92 1.17 10.76
CA LYS A 21 8.17 1.33 10.03
C LYS A 21 8.79 -0.02 9.70
N ASP A 22 8.96 -0.91 10.69
CA ASP A 22 9.49 -2.26 10.50
C ASP A 22 8.68 -3.03 9.45
N PHE A 23 7.34 -2.93 9.53
CA PHE A 23 6.44 -3.57 8.58
C PHE A 23 6.67 -3.09 7.14
N LEU A 24 6.78 -1.77 6.94
CA LEU A 24 6.92 -1.18 5.61
C LEU A 24 8.34 -1.38 5.04
N GLU A 25 9.38 -1.27 5.88
CA GLU A 25 10.77 -1.50 5.45
C GLU A 25 11.00 -2.97 5.05
N SER A 26 10.41 -3.93 5.79
CA SER A 26 10.50 -5.36 5.44
C SER A 26 9.89 -5.71 4.08
N ARG A 27 9.08 -4.82 3.52
CA ARG A 27 8.40 -4.95 2.22
C ARG A 27 8.89 -3.95 1.16
N GLU A 28 9.96 -3.22 1.48
CA GLU A 28 10.54 -2.19 0.60
C GLU A 28 9.53 -1.12 0.15
N ILE A 29 8.50 -0.84 0.99
CA ILE A 29 7.49 0.17 0.71
C ILE A 29 8.03 1.55 1.09
N ALA A 30 8.17 2.44 0.09
CA ALA A 30 8.55 3.83 0.33
C ALA A 30 7.48 4.54 1.18
N HIS A 31 7.89 5.14 2.31
CA HIS A 31 6.96 5.72 3.27
C HIS A 31 7.48 6.96 3.97
N THR A 32 6.55 7.72 4.53
CA THR A 32 6.80 8.81 5.47
C THR A 32 5.79 8.68 6.61
N ILE A 33 6.25 8.69 7.86
CA ILE A 33 5.40 8.63 9.05
C ILE A 33 5.57 9.94 9.82
N LYS A 34 4.45 10.62 10.10
CA LYS A 34 4.39 11.81 10.95
C LYS A 34 3.57 11.52 12.21
N THR A 35 4.04 12.01 13.35
CA THR A 35 3.35 11.89 14.64
C THR A 35 2.82 13.24 15.06
N PHE A 36 1.63 13.26 15.64
CA PHE A 36 0.93 14.45 16.14
C PHE A 36 0.41 14.14 17.55
N ASP A 37 0.78 14.92 18.53
CA ASP A 37 0.35 14.79 19.92
C ASP A 37 -0.93 15.57 20.24
N THR A 38 -1.40 16.39 19.28
CA THR A 38 -2.62 17.19 19.39
C THR A 38 -3.34 17.27 18.03
N ALA A 39 -4.65 17.48 18.09
CA ALA A 39 -5.48 17.71 16.90
C ALA A 39 -5.07 19.00 16.17
N LEU A 40 -4.71 20.04 16.90
CA LEU A 40 -4.27 21.32 16.32
C LEU A 40 -3.05 21.14 15.43
N LYS A 41 -2.04 20.35 15.88
CA LYS A 41 -0.86 20.05 15.08
C LYS A 41 -1.22 19.25 13.82
N PHE A 42 -2.15 18.28 13.94
CA PHE A 42 -2.64 17.53 12.80
C PHE A 42 -3.33 18.45 11.77
N TYR A 43 -4.23 19.33 12.20
CA TYR A 43 -4.92 20.27 11.30
C TYR A 43 -3.99 21.31 10.66
N SER A 44 -2.88 21.66 11.32
CA SER A 44 -1.88 22.57 10.77
C SER A 44 -1.00 21.92 9.69
N SER A 45 -1.07 20.61 9.52
CA SER A 45 -0.33 19.89 8.47
C SER A 45 -1.02 20.06 7.12
N THR A 46 -0.26 20.40 6.10
CA THR A 46 -0.72 20.49 4.70
C THR A 46 -0.60 19.15 3.96
N ASP A 47 -0.12 18.09 4.63
CA ASP A 47 0.01 16.78 4.02
C ASP A 47 -1.34 16.09 3.83
N VAL A 48 -1.43 15.37 2.71
CA VAL A 48 -2.50 14.40 2.47
C VAL A 48 -1.98 13.02 2.85
N PHE A 49 -2.62 12.37 3.81
CA PHE A 49 -2.23 11.06 4.31
C PHE A 49 -3.05 9.95 3.67
N ASP A 50 -2.39 8.83 3.36
CA ASP A 50 -3.03 7.61 2.88
C ASP A 50 -3.71 6.85 4.04
N LEU A 51 -3.08 6.89 5.22
CA LEU A 51 -3.50 6.20 6.43
C LEU A 51 -3.29 7.09 7.65
N VAL A 52 -4.28 7.10 8.56
CA VAL A 52 -4.19 7.77 9.87
C VAL A 52 -4.52 6.77 10.98
N PHE A 53 -3.57 6.58 11.89
CA PHE A 53 -3.83 5.99 13.20
C PHE A 53 -4.24 7.11 14.15
N LEU A 54 -5.35 6.94 14.84
CA LEU A 54 -6.04 8.03 15.52
C LEU A 54 -6.52 7.60 16.91
N ASP A 55 -5.96 8.17 17.97
CA ASP A 55 -6.54 7.98 19.29
C ASP A 55 -7.90 8.69 19.37
N CYS A 56 -8.84 8.06 20.05
CA CYS A 56 -10.13 8.64 20.34
C CYS A 56 -10.04 9.85 21.28
N LYS A 57 -9.06 9.90 22.17
CA LYS A 57 -8.86 11.01 23.11
C LYS A 57 -7.52 11.70 22.86
N LEU A 58 -7.57 12.96 22.53
CA LEU A 58 -6.42 13.84 22.44
C LEU A 58 -6.59 15.01 23.43
N PRO A 59 -5.52 15.67 23.88
CA PRO A 59 -5.60 16.71 24.90
C PRO A 59 -6.50 17.90 24.54
N ASP A 60 -6.60 18.20 23.24
CA ASP A 60 -7.30 19.38 22.70
C ASP A 60 -8.57 19.04 21.89
N SER A 61 -8.85 17.74 21.64
CA SER A 61 -10.00 17.31 20.85
C SER A 61 -10.29 15.81 21.00
N ASN A 62 -11.43 15.39 20.45
CA ASN A 62 -11.79 14.00 20.27
C ASN A 62 -11.33 13.54 18.86
N GLY A 63 -10.68 12.37 18.77
CA GLY A 63 -10.28 11.78 17.49
C GLY A 63 -11.45 11.61 16.50
N MET A 64 -12.67 11.45 16.99
CA MET A 64 -13.86 11.39 16.15
C MET A 64 -14.07 12.70 15.34
N GLU A 65 -13.76 13.86 15.94
CA GLU A 65 -13.83 15.15 15.21
C GLU A 65 -12.82 15.21 14.08
N ILE A 66 -11.61 14.71 14.29
CA ILE A 66 -10.59 14.59 13.22
C ILE A 66 -11.10 13.66 12.11
N ALA A 67 -11.67 12.51 12.47
CA ALA A 67 -12.22 11.57 11.51
C ALA A 67 -13.36 12.18 10.68
N LYS A 68 -14.31 12.87 11.32
CA LYS A 68 -15.39 13.60 10.64
C LYS A 68 -14.85 14.70 9.70
N HIS A 69 -13.82 15.42 10.12
CA HIS A 69 -13.14 16.40 9.28
C HIS A 69 -12.49 15.74 8.05
N LEU A 70 -11.76 14.65 8.24
CA LEU A 70 -11.17 13.89 7.13
C LEU A 70 -12.23 13.42 6.13
N ARG A 71 -13.38 12.93 6.58
CA ARG A 71 -14.45 12.51 5.68
C ARG A 71 -15.05 13.65 4.85
N LYS A 72 -15.01 14.88 5.35
CA LYS A 72 -15.43 16.07 4.60
C LYS A 72 -14.38 16.55 3.60
N THR A 73 -13.10 16.50 3.96
CA THR A 73 -11.99 17.08 3.19
C THR A 73 -11.24 16.07 2.33
N ASN A 74 -11.07 14.84 2.81
CA ASN A 74 -10.39 13.76 2.09
C ASN A 74 -11.01 12.39 2.40
N LYS A 75 -11.99 11.99 1.58
CA LYS A 75 -12.70 10.71 1.74
C LYS A 75 -11.83 9.47 1.50
N LYS A 76 -10.66 9.62 0.87
CA LYS A 76 -9.77 8.49 0.51
C LYS A 76 -8.84 8.07 1.65
N THR A 77 -8.58 8.95 2.62
CA THR A 77 -7.73 8.60 3.76
C THR A 77 -8.33 7.43 4.54
N THR A 78 -7.58 6.36 4.73
CA THR A 78 -7.97 5.25 5.60
C THR A 78 -7.78 5.65 7.05
N ILE A 79 -8.77 5.36 7.91
CA ILE A 79 -8.74 5.68 9.34
C ILE A 79 -8.71 4.38 10.14
N ILE A 80 -7.77 4.28 11.06
CA ILE A 80 -7.67 3.23 12.07
C ILE A 80 -7.68 3.91 13.43
N PHE A 81 -8.68 3.62 14.24
CA PHE A 81 -8.68 4.08 15.62
C PHE A 81 -7.79 3.22 16.53
N THR A 82 -7.09 3.89 17.45
CA THR A 82 -6.26 3.27 18.49
C THR A 82 -6.66 3.84 19.84
N THR A 83 -7.22 3.04 20.75
CA THR A 83 -7.76 3.59 21.99
C THR A 83 -7.90 2.55 23.10
N SER A 84 -7.99 3.02 24.34
CA SER A 84 -8.34 2.18 25.52
C SER A 84 -9.86 2.05 25.73
N TYR A 85 -10.68 2.71 24.92
CA TYR A 85 -12.12 2.86 25.15
C TYR A 85 -12.93 2.09 24.12
N SER A 86 -13.67 1.07 24.54
CA SER A 86 -14.50 0.25 23.65
C SER A 86 -15.84 0.91 23.27
N GLU A 87 -16.29 1.90 24.03
CA GLU A 87 -17.58 2.58 23.82
C GLU A 87 -17.63 3.38 22.49
N TYR A 88 -16.50 3.83 21.97
CA TYR A 88 -16.44 4.59 20.71
C TYR A 88 -16.52 3.71 19.46
N VAL A 89 -16.55 2.38 19.60
CA VAL A 89 -16.63 1.46 18.45
C VAL A 89 -17.86 1.75 17.59
N PHE A 90 -19.03 1.98 18.22
CA PHE A 90 -20.27 2.24 17.48
C PHE A 90 -20.23 3.56 16.71
N GLU A 91 -19.68 4.62 17.29
CA GLU A 91 -19.55 5.91 16.61
C GLU A 91 -18.55 5.86 15.45
N SER A 92 -17.57 4.96 15.51
CA SER A 92 -16.56 4.81 14.46
C SER A 92 -17.13 4.34 13.11
N PHE A 93 -18.30 3.67 13.10
CA PHE A 93 -18.99 3.29 11.87
C PHE A 93 -19.49 4.49 11.07
N GLU A 94 -19.87 5.60 11.74
CA GLU A 94 -20.33 6.82 11.05
C GLU A 94 -19.27 7.46 10.15
N VAL A 95 -17.99 7.25 10.49
CA VAL A 95 -16.85 7.83 9.75
C VAL A 95 -16.17 6.82 8.82
N ASN A 96 -16.81 5.69 8.53
CA ASN A 96 -16.28 4.63 7.67
C ASN A 96 -14.84 4.25 8.06
N THR A 97 -14.68 3.80 9.31
CA THR A 97 -13.40 3.37 9.87
C THR A 97 -12.98 2.03 9.29
N PHE A 98 -11.72 1.89 8.94
CA PHE A 98 -11.17 0.63 8.43
C PHE A 98 -11.02 -0.41 9.55
N ARG A 99 -10.44 -0.01 10.69
CA ARG A 99 -10.28 -0.86 11.88
C ARG A 99 -10.29 -0.04 13.15
N TYR A 100 -10.59 -0.75 14.23
CA TYR A 100 -10.57 -0.24 15.60
C TYR A 100 -9.64 -1.14 16.43
N LEU A 101 -8.56 -0.57 16.99
CA LEU A 101 -7.55 -1.30 17.75
C LEU A 101 -7.60 -0.89 19.21
N LEU A 102 -7.86 -1.86 20.09
CA LEU A 102 -7.82 -1.63 21.53
C LEU A 102 -6.38 -1.68 22.04
N LYS A 103 -6.01 -0.72 22.88
CA LYS A 103 -4.74 -0.71 23.61
C LYS A 103 -4.78 -1.80 24.71
N PRO A 104 -3.67 -2.54 24.97
CA PRO A 104 -2.33 -2.34 24.42
C PRO A 104 -2.18 -2.89 22.99
N ILE A 105 -1.54 -2.11 22.11
CA ILE A 105 -1.34 -2.47 20.71
C ILE A 105 -0.02 -3.24 20.58
N THR A 106 -0.10 -4.48 20.10
CA THR A 106 1.06 -5.32 19.88
C THR A 106 1.57 -5.24 18.44
N LYS A 107 2.85 -5.59 18.22
CA LYS A 107 3.44 -5.67 16.87
C LYS A 107 2.62 -6.60 15.95
N GLU A 108 2.09 -7.70 16.48
CA GLU A 108 1.27 -8.65 15.70
C GLU A 108 -0.03 -8.02 15.21
N VAL A 109 -0.73 -7.27 16.08
CA VAL A 109 -1.96 -6.57 15.73
C VAL A 109 -1.70 -5.52 14.66
N VAL A 110 -0.58 -4.77 14.78
CA VAL A 110 -0.17 -3.80 13.76
C VAL A 110 0.13 -4.51 12.44
N ASN A 111 0.89 -5.60 12.46
CA ASN A 111 1.22 -6.35 11.24
C ASN A 111 -0.04 -6.87 10.51
N LYS A 112 -0.98 -7.48 11.23
CA LYS A 112 -2.27 -7.94 10.66
C LYS A 112 -3.08 -6.78 10.08
N THR A 113 -3.08 -5.65 10.78
CA THR A 113 -3.82 -4.47 10.35
C THR A 113 -3.20 -3.82 9.11
N MET A 114 -1.90 -3.69 9.09
CA MET A 114 -1.15 -3.15 7.95
C MET A 114 -1.25 -4.07 6.71
N THR A 115 -1.21 -5.38 6.90
CA THR A 115 -1.42 -6.34 5.78
C THR A 115 -2.79 -6.12 5.15
N ALA A 116 -3.86 -6.13 5.96
CA ALA A 116 -5.20 -5.90 5.47
C ALA A 116 -5.38 -4.51 4.85
N PHE A 117 -4.71 -3.48 5.39
CA PHE A 117 -4.73 -2.14 4.81
C PHE A 117 -4.07 -2.12 3.42
N ILE A 118 -2.88 -2.70 3.27
CA ILE A 118 -2.19 -2.77 1.98
C ILE A 118 -3.00 -3.54 0.94
N ASP A 119 -3.61 -4.66 1.33
CA ASP A 119 -4.46 -5.43 0.43
C ASP A 119 -5.68 -4.65 -0.04
N ASN A 120 -6.31 -3.91 0.88
CA ASN A 120 -7.45 -3.05 0.56
C ASN A 120 -7.02 -1.85 -0.29
N PHE A 121 -5.89 -1.21 0.05
CA PHE A 121 -5.33 -0.07 -0.68
C PHE A 121 -5.03 -0.43 -2.13
N ASP A 122 -4.37 -1.56 -2.35
CA ASP A 122 -4.08 -2.07 -3.70
C ASP A 122 -5.36 -2.41 -4.47
N GLN A 123 -6.38 -2.99 -3.81
CA GLN A 123 -7.62 -3.40 -4.46
C GLN A 123 -8.35 -2.24 -5.13
N TYR A 124 -8.28 -1.04 -4.55
CA TYR A 124 -8.94 0.15 -5.09
C TYR A 124 -8.00 1.08 -5.85
N SER A 125 -6.70 0.75 -5.90
CA SER A 125 -5.72 1.55 -6.64
C SER A 125 -5.90 1.35 -8.14
N LYS A 126 -6.03 2.47 -8.86
CA LYS A 126 -6.08 2.49 -10.33
C LYS A 126 -4.83 3.17 -10.87
N ILE A 127 -4.37 2.69 -12.00
CA ILE A 127 -3.31 3.33 -12.78
C ILE A 127 -3.86 3.78 -14.12
N ASP A 128 -3.46 4.96 -14.54
CA ASP A 128 -3.78 5.47 -15.86
C ASP A 128 -2.79 4.95 -16.90
N ILE A 129 -3.31 4.53 -18.03
CA ILE A 129 -2.56 3.99 -19.16
C ILE A 129 -2.86 4.87 -20.37
N PRO A 130 -2.03 5.90 -20.66
CA PRO A 130 -2.13 6.64 -21.91
C PRO A 130 -1.73 5.70 -23.06
N THR A 131 -2.68 5.41 -23.93
CA THR A 131 -2.48 4.47 -25.04
C THR A 131 -1.81 5.15 -26.25
N ALA A 132 -1.23 4.35 -27.12
CA ALA A 132 -0.69 4.83 -28.40
C ALA A 132 -1.76 5.43 -29.33
N GLY A 133 -3.04 5.14 -29.10
CA GLY A 133 -4.18 5.72 -29.82
C GLY A 133 -4.63 7.09 -29.30
N GLY A 134 -4.01 7.63 -28.24
CA GLY A 134 -4.33 8.93 -27.67
C GLY A 134 -5.40 8.91 -26.57
N GLU A 135 -5.99 7.76 -26.28
CA GLU A 135 -6.94 7.57 -25.17
C GLU A 135 -6.20 7.23 -23.88
N THR A 136 -6.81 7.53 -22.74
CA THR A 136 -6.33 7.08 -21.44
C THR A 136 -7.29 6.06 -20.84
N VAL A 137 -6.78 4.86 -20.56
CA VAL A 137 -7.53 3.77 -19.92
C VAL A 137 -7.13 3.71 -18.44
N PHE A 138 -8.11 3.52 -17.56
CA PHE A 138 -7.87 3.32 -16.11
C PHE A 138 -8.06 1.85 -15.77
N VAL A 139 -7.01 1.23 -15.23
CA VAL A 139 -7.00 -0.20 -14.87
C VAL A 139 -6.77 -0.35 -13.38
N ASN A 140 -7.50 -1.26 -12.73
CA ASN A 140 -7.24 -1.60 -11.33
C ASN A 140 -5.88 -2.30 -11.21
N LEU A 141 -5.06 -1.84 -10.27
CA LEU A 141 -3.71 -2.36 -10.09
C LEU A 141 -3.64 -3.88 -9.89
N PRO A 142 -4.54 -4.51 -9.09
CA PRO A 142 -4.54 -5.96 -8.92
C PRO A 142 -4.84 -6.78 -10.18
N GLU A 143 -5.40 -6.18 -11.24
CA GLU A 143 -5.70 -6.88 -12.50
C GLU A 143 -4.49 -7.00 -13.42
N ILE A 144 -3.45 -6.20 -13.16
CA ILE A 144 -2.22 -6.21 -13.96
C ILE A 144 -1.35 -7.39 -13.55
N MET A 145 -1.06 -8.26 -14.52
CA MET A 145 -0.18 -9.42 -14.33
C MET A 145 1.29 -9.02 -14.43
N TYR A 146 1.63 -8.29 -15.48
CA TYR A 146 2.96 -7.73 -15.67
C TYR A 146 2.93 -6.57 -16.66
N ILE A 147 4.01 -5.81 -16.68
CA ILE A 147 4.24 -4.74 -17.62
C ILE A 147 5.56 -5.00 -18.34
N GLU A 148 5.53 -4.99 -19.68
CA GLU A 148 6.67 -5.26 -20.53
C GLU A 148 7.04 -4.05 -21.37
N SER A 149 8.33 -3.70 -21.40
CA SER A 149 8.85 -2.68 -22.30
C SER A 149 9.36 -3.32 -23.60
N SER A 150 8.84 -2.86 -24.75
CA SER A 150 9.24 -3.27 -26.07
C SER A 150 9.48 -2.04 -26.96
N GLY A 151 10.76 -1.76 -27.23
CA GLY A 151 11.16 -0.56 -27.96
C GLY A 151 10.74 0.72 -27.23
N ARG A 152 9.97 1.59 -27.90
CA ARG A 152 9.47 2.85 -27.30
C ARG A 152 8.13 2.73 -26.58
N TYR A 153 7.50 1.58 -26.63
CA TYR A 153 6.20 1.35 -26.01
C TYR A 153 6.32 0.37 -24.83
N THR A 154 5.30 0.40 -24.00
CA THR A 154 5.16 -0.51 -22.87
C THR A 154 3.82 -1.21 -22.99
N THR A 155 3.81 -2.53 -22.88
CA THR A 155 2.58 -3.33 -22.88
C THR A 155 2.18 -3.62 -21.42
N VAL A 156 0.99 -3.19 -21.03
CA VAL A 156 0.37 -3.55 -19.76
C VAL A 156 -0.51 -4.78 -19.98
N ARG A 157 -0.13 -5.91 -19.40
CA ARG A 157 -0.76 -7.21 -19.59
C ARG A 157 -1.70 -7.52 -18.42
N LEU A 158 -2.97 -7.79 -18.74
CA LEU A 158 -3.98 -8.34 -17.85
C LEU A 158 -4.22 -9.80 -18.20
N ASN A 159 -5.08 -10.48 -17.46
CA ASN A 159 -5.34 -11.92 -17.69
C ASN A 159 -5.90 -12.21 -19.10
N SER A 160 -6.83 -11.40 -19.60
CA SER A 160 -7.51 -11.62 -20.88
C SER A 160 -7.29 -10.52 -21.92
N THR A 161 -6.62 -9.43 -21.57
CA THR A 161 -6.40 -8.30 -22.46
C THR A 161 -5.09 -7.60 -22.21
N SER A 162 -4.69 -6.69 -23.08
CA SER A 162 -3.49 -5.87 -22.93
C SER A 162 -3.67 -4.49 -23.53
N TYR A 163 -2.92 -3.51 -22.99
CA TYR A 163 -2.89 -2.14 -23.46
C TYR A 163 -1.47 -1.73 -23.83
N ILE A 164 -1.33 -1.06 -24.98
CA ILE A 164 -0.04 -0.50 -25.41
C ILE A 164 0.01 0.95 -24.95
N SER A 165 0.96 1.23 -24.05
CA SER A 165 1.13 2.54 -23.42
C SER A 165 2.33 3.30 -23.97
N THR A 166 2.23 4.63 -23.96
CA THR A 166 3.33 5.56 -24.23
C THR A 166 4.19 5.83 -22.99
N LYS A 167 3.72 5.49 -21.78
CA LYS A 167 4.53 5.57 -20.55
C LYS A 167 5.68 4.58 -20.59
N THR A 168 6.81 4.97 -20.00
CA THR A 168 7.96 4.08 -19.84
C THR A 168 7.75 3.10 -18.67
N LEU A 169 8.48 1.98 -18.69
CA LEU A 169 8.47 1.03 -17.57
C LEU A 169 8.98 1.66 -16.27
N ALA A 170 9.90 2.62 -16.34
CA ALA A 170 10.39 3.36 -15.18
C ALA A 170 9.29 4.25 -14.58
N THR A 171 8.50 4.91 -15.43
CA THR A 171 7.33 5.70 -14.99
C THR A 171 6.31 4.82 -14.28
N PHE A 172 5.94 3.67 -14.88
CA PHE A 172 5.06 2.71 -14.20
C PHE A 172 5.62 2.26 -12.86
N GLN A 173 6.91 1.92 -12.79
CA GLN A 173 7.55 1.51 -11.54
C GLN A 173 7.50 2.60 -10.45
N SER A 174 7.62 3.87 -10.81
CA SER A 174 7.55 4.97 -9.84
C SER A 174 6.12 5.29 -9.38
N GLU A 175 5.12 5.04 -10.22
CA GLU A 175 3.70 5.28 -9.91
C GLU A 175 3.06 4.11 -9.16
N ILE A 176 3.49 2.87 -9.45
CA ILE A 176 3.00 1.66 -8.77
C ILE A 176 3.64 1.57 -7.39
N ASN A 177 2.94 2.10 -6.38
CA ASN A 177 3.35 2.02 -4.98
C ASN A 177 2.78 0.76 -4.32
N SER A 178 3.14 -0.42 -4.83
CA SER A 178 2.69 -1.72 -4.32
C SER A 178 3.87 -2.69 -4.22
N PHE A 179 4.00 -3.32 -3.03
CA PHE A 179 5.01 -4.35 -2.79
C PHE A 179 4.76 -5.65 -3.59
N LYS A 180 3.60 -5.77 -4.23
CA LYS A 180 3.25 -6.91 -5.09
C LYS A 180 3.96 -6.87 -6.43
N PHE A 181 4.51 -5.73 -6.81
CA PHE A 181 5.22 -5.56 -8.08
C PHE A 181 6.73 -5.55 -7.89
N TYR A 182 7.42 -6.36 -8.67
CA TYR A 182 8.88 -6.42 -8.67
C TYR A 182 9.45 -6.27 -10.07
N ARG A 183 10.51 -5.49 -10.23
CA ARG A 183 11.22 -5.35 -11.49
C ARG A 183 12.20 -6.50 -11.69
N THR A 184 11.76 -7.57 -12.33
CA THR A 184 12.55 -8.79 -12.54
C THR A 184 13.63 -8.61 -13.59
N HIS A 185 13.37 -7.77 -14.61
CA HIS A 185 14.27 -7.50 -15.72
C HIS A 185 14.22 -6.02 -16.11
N ARG A 186 15.20 -5.54 -16.91
CA ARG A 186 15.15 -4.19 -17.47
C ARG A 186 13.87 -3.91 -18.28
N THR A 187 13.26 -4.96 -18.79
CA THR A 187 12.05 -4.91 -19.62
C THR A 187 10.79 -5.43 -18.93
N PHE A 188 10.86 -5.99 -17.71
CA PHE A 188 9.71 -6.59 -17.03
C PHE A 188 9.52 -6.04 -15.62
N LEU A 189 8.27 -5.62 -15.33
CA LEU A 189 7.74 -5.33 -14.00
C LEU A 189 6.60 -6.31 -13.74
N VAL A 190 6.75 -7.23 -12.79
CA VAL A 190 5.87 -8.39 -12.60
C VAL A 190 5.09 -8.25 -11.30
N ASN A 191 3.79 -8.52 -11.35
CA ASN A 191 2.97 -8.67 -10.16
C ASN A 191 3.16 -10.09 -9.60
N MET A 192 3.77 -10.18 -8.44
CA MET A 192 4.12 -11.45 -7.79
C MET A 192 2.90 -12.31 -7.43
N LYS A 193 1.71 -11.72 -7.34
CA LYS A 193 0.44 -12.44 -7.14
C LYS A 193 0.16 -13.47 -8.24
N TYR A 194 0.63 -13.22 -9.45
CA TYR A 194 0.35 -14.07 -10.61
C TYR A 194 1.45 -15.09 -10.92
N ILE A 195 2.44 -15.22 -10.04
CA ILE A 195 3.50 -16.22 -10.21
C ILE A 195 2.95 -17.60 -9.84
N SER A 196 3.02 -18.54 -10.78
CA SER A 196 2.65 -19.96 -10.55
C SER A 196 3.87 -20.85 -10.34
N ASP A 197 5.01 -20.52 -10.99
CA ASP A 197 6.23 -21.33 -10.87
C ASP A 197 7.49 -20.49 -11.19
N ILE A 198 8.63 -20.91 -10.64
CA ILE A 198 9.94 -20.29 -10.90
C ILE A 198 10.95 -21.39 -11.18
N GLN A 199 11.53 -21.40 -12.38
CA GLN A 199 12.57 -22.33 -12.77
C GLN A 199 13.81 -21.56 -13.23
N GLY A 200 14.85 -21.57 -12.39
CA GLY A 200 16.07 -20.81 -12.65
C GLY A 200 15.79 -19.30 -12.75
N ASN A 201 15.95 -18.73 -13.93
CA ASN A 201 15.69 -17.31 -14.19
C ASN A 201 14.40 -17.05 -15.00
N ILE A 202 13.50 -18.03 -15.08
CA ILE A 202 12.21 -17.91 -15.76
C ILE A 202 11.09 -18.03 -14.75
N ILE A 203 10.17 -17.09 -14.78
CA ILE A 203 8.92 -17.06 -14.05
C ILE A 203 7.82 -17.52 -14.99
N THR A 204 7.02 -18.47 -14.57
CA THR A 204 5.76 -18.85 -15.23
C THR A 204 4.61 -18.18 -14.47
N LEU A 205 3.73 -17.52 -15.21
CA LEU A 205 2.56 -16.85 -14.65
C LEU A 205 1.34 -17.78 -14.67
N THR A 206 0.30 -17.46 -13.92
CA THR A 206 -0.93 -18.25 -13.79
C THR A 206 -1.68 -18.49 -15.11
N ASN A 207 -1.44 -17.63 -16.13
CA ASN A 207 -1.97 -17.80 -17.48
C ASN A 207 -1.03 -18.59 -18.42
N GLY A 208 0.09 -19.10 -17.90
CA GLY A 208 1.10 -19.87 -18.66
C GLY A 208 2.14 -19.02 -19.38
N GLU A 209 2.02 -17.70 -19.42
CA GLU A 209 3.04 -16.81 -20.00
C GLU A 209 4.32 -16.83 -19.17
N LYS A 210 5.45 -16.59 -19.85
CA LYS A 210 6.78 -16.66 -19.23
C LYS A 210 7.47 -15.31 -19.27
N VAL A 211 8.03 -14.90 -18.15
CA VAL A 211 8.83 -13.67 -18.02
C VAL A 211 10.21 -13.98 -17.42
N SER A 212 11.22 -13.21 -17.77
CA SER A 212 12.58 -13.47 -17.32
C SER A 212 12.98 -12.65 -16.09
N ILE A 213 13.88 -13.23 -15.31
CA ILE A 213 14.61 -12.54 -14.24
C ILE A 213 16.03 -12.27 -14.77
N SER A 214 16.54 -11.07 -14.61
CA SER A 214 17.94 -10.80 -14.92
C SER A 214 18.86 -11.52 -13.91
N ARG A 215 20.02 -12.01 -14.36
CA ARG A 215 20.99 -12.69 -13.47
C ARG A 215 21.33 -11.83 -12.24
N ARG A 216 21.43 -10.53 -12.42
CA ARG A 216 21.72 -9.57 -11.35
C ARG A 216 20.61 -9.52 -10.30
N ASN A 217 19.34 -9.65 -10.71
CA ASN A 217 18.19 -9.50 -9.82
C ASN A 217 17.75 -10.82 -9.17
N LEU A 218 18.30 -11.97 -9.59
CA LEU A 218 17.80 -13.29 -9.19
C LEU A 218 17.80 -13.49 -7.67
N ASN A 219 18.93 -13.21 -7.02
CA ASN A 219 19.03 -13.40 -5.56
C ASN A 219 18.11 -12.47 -4.79
N THR A 220 18.09 -11.18 -5.14
CA THR A 220 17.22 -10.18 -4.50
C THR A 220 15.75 -10.50 -4.74
N PHE A 221 15.40 -10.90 -5.97
CA PHE A 221 14.04 -11.32 -6.31
C PHE A 221 13.59 -12.52 -5.45
N ASN A 222 14.41 -13.56 -5.32
CA ASN A 222 14.08 -14.74 -4.53
C ASN A 222 13.81 -14.38 -3.06
N GLN A 223 14.62 -13.48 -2.47
CA GLN A 223 14.38 -12.98 -1.12
C GLN A 223 13.06 -12.18 -1.03
N THR A 224 12.83 -11.26 -1.95
CA THR A 224 11.60 -10.45 -2.00
C THR A 224 10.38 -11.33 -2.19
N TYR A 225 10.43 -12.31 -3.10
CA TYR A 225 9.32 -13.24 -3.35
C TYR A 225 9.04 -14.16 -2.16
N PHE A 226 10.07 -14.67 -1.49
CA PHE A 226 9.91 -15.44 -0.26
C PHE A 226 9.25 -14.62 0.86
N ASN A 227 9.65 -13.35 1.01
CA ASN A 227 8.99 -12.44 1.95
C ASN A 227 7.54 -12.19 1.54
N TYR A 228 7.27 -11.97 0.25
CA TYR A 228 5.92 -11.81 -0.26
C TYR A 228 5.03 -13.01 0.10
N LEU A 229 5.47 -14.25 -0.12
CA LEU A 229 4.71 -15.45 0.21
C LEU A 229 4.41 -15.58 1.71
N LYS A 230 5.39 -15.33 2.58
CA LYS A 230 5.18 -15.34 4.03
C LYS A 230 4.04 -14.45 4.52
N PHE A 231 3.74 -13.40 3.79
CA PHE A 231 2.75 -12.40 4.16
C PHE A 231 1.44 -12.51 3.36
N SER A 232 1.41 -13.31 2.31
CA SER A 232 0.21 -13.56 1.49
C SER A 232 -0.69 -14.67 2.05
N ASP A 233 -0.14 -15.53 2.92
CA ASP A 233 -0.85 -16.67 3.54
C ASP A 233 -1.41 -16.34 4.94
N LEU A 234 -1.41 -15.08 5.37
CA LEU A 234 -1.96 -14.56 6.63
C LEU A 234 -3.21 -13.73 6.40
#